data_51f4ec0e3efade7601a67485ab25ebdc
#
_entry.id   51f4ec0e3efade7601a67485ab25ebdc
#
_cell.length_a   1.000
_cell.length_b   1.000
_cell.length_c   1.000
_cell.angle_alpha   90.00
_cell.angle_beta   90.00
_cell.angle_gamma   90.00
#
_symmetry.space_group_name_H-M   'P 1'
#
loop_
_entity.id
_entity.type
_entity.pdbx_description
1 polymer ?
#
loop_
_entity_poly.entity_id
_entity_poly.type
_entity_poly.pdbx_seq_one_letter_code
_entity_poly.pdbx_strand_id
1 'polypeptide(L)'
;MEIREILSRLEDGDRVLDIGCANGFSTIQFASQKRVEILGQDYIPEMIEQAKQRSAGLSGKLAGRVSFDVGDITALDHAAESFDKVIVIRVVINLGEWPNQLRGLRECARVLKPGGLLLLSEATVQGWRRLNAFRNEWGMPDIPMPAFNNYLDQDLVVEETASVLELVSLVNFASSYYVGTRVLKPLLIQALGAQIAAADPNLHWNRWFSSLPAAGDFGTQKLFVLRKR
;
A
#
# COMPACT_ATOMS: atom_id res chain seq x y z
N MET A 1 -8.03 6.31 -3.20
CA MET A 1 -8.00 5.07 -3.99
C MET A 1 -7.58 3.91 -3.10
N GLU A 2 -6.30 3.79 -2.74
CA GLU A 2 -5.72 2.70 -1.95
C GLU A 2 -6.51 2.33 -0.68
N ILE A 3 -6.79 3.32 0.18
CA ILE A 3 -7.59 3.13 1.40
C ILE A 3 -8.97 2.52 1.08
N ARG A 4 -9.64 2.98 0.02
CA ARG A 4 -10.96 2.46 -0.39
C ARG A 4 -10.88 1.00 -0.83
N GLU A 5 -9.83 0.62 -1.58
CA GLU A 5 -9.62 -0.77 -1.99
C GLU A 5 -9.35 -1.70 -0.79
N ILE A 6 -8.59 -1.23 0.19
CA ILE A 6 -8.33 -2.00 1.42
C ILE A 6 -9.62 -2.10 2.26
N LEU A 7 -10.33 -0.98 2.48
CA LEU A 7 -11.59 -0.94 3.23
C LEU A 7 -12.65 -1.89 2.69
N SER A 8 -12.72 -2.08 1.37
CA SER A 8 -13.69 -3.00 0.75
C SER A 8 -13.44 -4.48 1.10
N ARG A 9 -12.29 -4.80 1.69
CA ARG A 9 -11.87 -6.16 2.08
C ARG A 9 -11.81 -6.36 3.58
N LEU A 10 -12.06 -5.32 4.37
CA LEU A 10 -12.20 -5.41 5.82
C LEU A 10 -13.65 -5.70 6.18
N GLU A 11 -13.83 -6.62 7.12
CA GLU A 11 -15.13 -7.02 7.66
C GLU A 11 -15.26 -6.55 9.11
N ASP A 12 -16.48 -6.28 9.53
CA ASP A 12 -16.74 -5.94 10.92
C ASP A 12 -16.40 -7.13 11.83
N GLY A 13 -15.63 -6.89 12.86
CA GLY A 13 -15.12 -7.91 13.77
C GLY A 13 -13.73 -8.44 13.43
N ASP A 14 -13.14 -8.05 12.28
CA ASP A 14 -11.77 -8.43 11.95
C ASP A 14 -10.78 -7.94 13.02
N ARG A 15 -9.84 -8.79 13.37
CA ARG A 15 -8.61 -8.45 14.06
C ARG A 15 -7.52 -8.19 13.03
N VAL A 16 -7.07 -6.95 12.94
CA VAL A 16 -6.22 -6.45 11.85
C VAL A 16 -4.85 -6.04 12.38
N LEU A 17 -3.79 -6.39 11.66
CA LEU A 17 -2.46 -5.84 11.85
C LEU A 17 -2.11 -4.94 10.67
N ASP A 18 -1.83 -3.66 10.93
CA ASP A 18 -1.41 -2.66 9.93
C ASP A 18 0.08 -2.38 10.14
N ILE A 19 0.94 -3.00 9.30
CA ILE A 19 2.40 -2.92 9.42
C ILE A 19 2.93 -1.79 8.56
N GLY A 20 3.84 -0.98 9.14
CA GLY A 20 4.31 0.27 8.54
C GLY A 20 3.23 1.34 8.58
N CYS A 21 2.50 1.40 9.69
CA CYS A 21 1.38 2.32 9.88
C CYS A 21 1.80 3.80 9.93
N ALA A 22 3.10 4.10 9.99
CA ALA A 22 3.66 5.44 10.17
C ALA A 22 2.93 6.20 11.30
N ASN A 23 2.48 7.42 11.04
CA ASN A 23 1.76 8.25 12.02
C ASN A 23 0.27 7.86 12.22
N GLY A 24 -0.13 6.64 11.85
CA GLY A 24 -1.45 6.08 12.09
C GLY A 24 -2.59 6.63 11.21
N PHE A 25 -2.29 7.44 10.19
CA PHE A 25 -3.33 8.06 9.36
C PHE A 25 -4.25 7.03 8.71
N SER A 26 -3.70 6.04 8.02
CA SER A 26 -4.47 4.99 7.33
C SER A 26 -5.21 4.10 8.34
N THR A 27 -4.52 3.68 9.40
CA THR A 27 -5.05 2.85 10.49
C THR A 27 -6.31 3.45 11.09
N ILE A 28 -6.27 4.76 11.42
CA ILE A 28 -7.41 5.51 11.96
C ILE A 28 -8.54 5.60 10.93
N GLN A 29 -8.22 5.81 9.64
CA GLN A 29 -9.23 5.83 8.58
C GLN A 29 -9.96 4.49 8.45
N PHE A 30 -9.25 3.36 8.58
CA PHE A 30 -9.87 2.05 8.56
C PHE A 30 -10.83 1.87 9.75
N ALA A 31 -10.38 2.15 10.97
CA ALA A 31 -11.20 2.02 12.17
C ALA A 31 -12.34 3.04 12.26
N SER A 32 -12.26 4.18 11.55
CA SER A 32 -13.36 5.14 11.49
C SER A 32 -14.55 4.65 10.67
N GLN A 33 -14.33 3.71 9.75
CA GLN A 33 -15.34 3.24 8.80
C GLN A 33 -15.74 1.77 9.00
N LYS A 34 -14.98 1.01 9.81
CA LYS A 34 -15.21 -0.42 10.07
C LYS A 34 -15.10 -0.71 11.56
N ARG A 35 -15.92 -1.62 12.05
CA ARG A 35 -15.87 -2.12 13.43
C ARG A 35 -14.79 -3.18 13.60
N VAL A 36 -13.53 -2.80 13.36
CA VAL A 36 -12.36 -3.65 13.45
C VAL A 36 -11.58 -3.40 14.75
N GLU A 37 -10.83 -4.39 15.21
CA GLU A 37 -9.76 -4.21 16.17
C GLU A 37 -8.42 -4.17 15.42
N ILE A 38 -7.81 -3.00 15.30
CA ILE A 38 -6.62 -2.81 14.48
C ILE A 38 -5.43 -2.37 15.35
N LEU A 39 -4.35 -3.14 15.23
CA LEU A 39 -3.03 -2.79 15.77
C LEU A 39 -2.18 -2.22 14.63
N GLY A 40 -1.81 -0.94 14.75
CA GLY A 40 -0.81 -0.32 13.88
C GLY A 40 0.59 -0.55 14.44
N GLN A 41 1.50 -1.05 13.61
CA GLN A 41 2.91 -1.18 13.96
C GLN A 41 3.80 -0.45 12.97
N ASP A 42 4.83 0.21 13.49
CA ASP A 42 5.91 0.79 12.69
C ASP A 42 7.23 0.57 13.41
N TYR A 43 8.27 0.44 12.62
CA TYR A 43 9.60 0.20 13.17
C TYR A 43 10.23 1.48 13.76
N ILE A 44 9.68 2.67 13.42
CA ILE A 44 10.16 3.99 13.87
C ILE A 44 9.36 4.43 15.11
N PRO A 45 9.97 4.48 16.32
CA PRO A 45 9.24 4.83 17.55
C PRO A 45 8.57 6.20 17.49
N GLU A 46 9.18 7.20 16.85
CA GLU A 46 8.64 8.55 16.71
C GLU A 46 7.35 8.58 15.90
N MET A 47 7.21 7.69 14.89
CA MET A 47 5.97 7.54 14.13
C MET A 47 4.86 6.97 15.01
N ILE A 48 5.18 6.00 15.87
CA ILE A 48 4.24 5.41 16.81
C ILE A 48 3.77 6.44 17.85
N GLU A 49 4.66 7.27 18.37
CA GLU A 49 4.25 8.35 19.28
C GLU A 49 3.30 9.34 18.61
N GLN A 50 3.55 9.71 17.36
CA GLN A 50 2.64 10.56 16.58
C GLN A 50 1.28 9.87 16.33
N ALA A 51 1.28 8.55 16.06
CA ALA A 51 0.05 7.78 15.86
C ALA A 51 -0.80 7.73 17.14
N LYS A 52 -0.16 7.49 18.30
CA LYS A 52 -0.81 7.53 19.62
C LYS A 52 -1.40 8.90 19.91
N GLN A 53 -0.64 9.98 19.69
CA GLN A 53 -1.12 11.37 19.88
C GLN A 53 -2.31 11.67 18.96
N ARG A 54 -2.24 11.27 17.69
CA ARG A 54 -3.33 11.45 16.72
C ARG A 54 -4.61 10.73 17.14
N SER A 55 -4.50 9.56 17.72
CA SER A 55 -5.64 8.73 18.13
C SER A 55 -6.22 9.09 19.51
N ALA A 56 -5.47 9.75 20.39
CA ALA A 56 -5.85 10.01 21.77
C ALA A 56 -7.19 10.76 21.93
N GLY A 57 -7.51 11.68 21.01
CA GLY A 57 -8.77 12.43 21.02
C GLY A 57 -9.95 11.73 20.33
N LEU A 58 -9.76 10.50 19.83
CA LEU A 58 -10.70 9.78 18.99
C LEU A 58 -11.38 8.58 19.69
N SER A 59 -11.00 8.30 20.95
CA SER A 59 -11.61 7.21 21.73
C SER A 59 -13.14 7.38 21.79
N GLY A 60 -13.88 6.33 21.44
CA GLY A 60 -15.36 6.36 21.39
C GLY A 60 -15.95 7.11 20.19
N LYS A 61 -15.12 7.69 19.31
CA LYS A 61 -15.57 8.37 18.07
C LYS A 61 -15.33 7.51 16.81
N LEU A 62 -14.56 6.44 16.93
CA LEU A 62 -14.30 5.49 15.86
C LEU A 62 -15.32 4.38 15.88
N ALA A 63 -15.64 3.80 14.72
CA ALA A 63 -16.47 2.60 14.63
C ALA A 63 -15.75 1.38 15.23
N GLY A 64 -14.45 1.27 14.99
CA GLY A 64 -13.57 0.24 15.53
C GLY A 64 -12.66 0.72 16.65
N ARG A 65 -11.64 -0.05 16.96
CA ARG A 65 -10.62 0.25 17.97
C ARG A 65 -9.25 0.28 17.32
N VAL A 66 -8.40 1.21 17.78
CA VAL A 66 -7.00 1.30 17.33
C VAL A 66 -6.06 1.24 18.53
N SER A 67 -4.94 0.56 18.32
CA SER A 67 -3.77 0.61 19.19
C SER A 67 -2.53 0.71 18.34
N PHE A 68 -1.41 1.19 18.93
CA PHE A 68 -0.17 1.39 18.20
C PHE A 68 1.01 0.92 19.03
N ASP A 69 1.94 0.20 18.37
CA ASP A 69 3.15 -0.30 19.01
C ASP A 69 4.32 -0.33 18.02
N VAL A 70 5.54 -0.35 18.54
CA VAL A 70 6.74 -0.52 17.73
C VAL A 70 6.83 -1.97 17.27
N GLY A 71 7.18 -2.20 16.00
CA GLY A 71 7.34 -3.55 15.47
C GLY A 71 8.11 -3.61 14.17
N ASP A 72 8.81 -4.72 13.95
CA ASP A 72 9.58 -4.99 12.74
C ASP A 72 8.87 -6.08 11.92
N ILE A 73 8.54 -5.76 10.67
CA ILE A 73 7.90 -6.70 9.73
C ILE A 73 8.72 -7.98 9.51
N THR A 74 10.05 -7.92 9.69
CA THR A 74 10.95 -9.07 9.47
C THR A 74 11.03 -10.01 10.66
N ALA A 75 10.47 -9.60 11.81
CA ALA A 75 10.49 -10.36 13.07
C ALA A 75 9.31 -9.93 13.97
N LEU A 76 8.08 -10.29 13.56
CA LEU A 76 6.86 -9.90 14.26
C LEU A 76 6.73 -10.62 15.60
N ASP A 77 6.64 -9.85 16.70
CA ASP A 77 6.42 -10.40 18.06
C ASP A 77 4.91 -10.69 18.28
N HIS A 78 4.39 -11.60 17.45
CA HIS A 78 3.01 -12.10 17.55
C HIS A 78 3.01 -13.62 17.37
N ALA A 79 2.11 -14.29 18.07
CA ALA A 79 1.87 -15.70 17.85
C ALA A 79 1.39 -15.94 16.40
N ALA A 80 1.66 -17.13 15.87
CA ALA A 80 1.08 -17.54 14.60
C ALA A 80 -0.46 -17.47 14.67
N GLU A 81 -1.10 -17.23 13.54
CA GLU A 81 -2.56 -17.29 13.39
C GLU A 81 -3.32 -16.33 14.32
N SER A 82 -2.79 -15.13 14.55
CA SER A 82 -3.34 -14.13 15.45
C SER A 82 -4.30 -13.14 14.80
N PHE A 83 -4.19 -12.94 13.47
CA PHE A 83 -4.92 -11.88 12.77
C PHE A 83 -5.77 -12.43 11.62
N ASP A 84 -6.93 -11.80 11.40
CA ASP A 84 -7.80 -12.10 10.26
C ASP A 84 -7.31 -11.42 8.99
N LYS A 85 -6.73 -10.21 9.14
CA LYS A 85 -6.15 -9.43 8.04
C LYS A 85 -4.81 -8.85 8.46
N VAL A 86 -3.87 -8.80 7.52
CA VAL A 86 -2.62 -8.04 7.64
C VAL A 86 -2.59 -7.03 6.50
N ILE A 87 -2.35 -5.76 6.81
CA ILE A 87 -2.24 -4.67 5.86
C ILE A 87 -0.78 -4.25 5.81
N VAL A 88 -0.23 -4.09 4.60
CA VAL A 88 1.12 -3.60 4.36
C VAL A 88 1.07 -2.60 3.21
N ILE A 89 1.43 -1.34 3.47
CA ILE A 89 1.37 -0.26 2.48
C ILE A 89 2.75 0.38 2.34
N ARG A 90 3.44 0.12 1.22
CA ARG A 90 4.76 0.69 0.88
C ARG A 90 5.83 0.46 1.96
N VAL A 91 5.92 -0.74 2.46
CA VAL A 91 6.88 -1.17 3.48
C VAL A 91 7.92 -2.11 2.89
N VAL A 92 7.46 -3.16 2.20
CA VAL A 92 8.33 -4.24 1.71
C VAL A 92 9.35 -3.73 0.70
N ILE A 93 9.00 -2.73 -0.12
CA ILE A 93 9.93 -2.07 -1.05
C ILE A 93 11.11 -1.38 -0.35
N ASN A 94 11.06 -1.14 0.95
CA ASN A 94 12.11 -0.50 1.75
C ASN A 94 13.00 -1.51 2.50
N LEU A 95 12.73 -2.81 2.39
CA LEU A 95 13.49 -3.85 3.10
C LEU A 95 14.80 -4.24 2.40
N GLY A 96 15.18 -3.51 1.35
CA GLY A 96 16.35 -3.83 0.55
C GLY A 96 16.09 -5.01 -0.39
N GLU A 97 17.01 -5.99 -0.43
CA GLU A 97 16.96 -7.07 -1.40
C GLU A 97 15.89 -8.12 -1.10
N TRP A 98 15.55 -8.91 -2.14
CA TRP A 98 14.49 -9.91 -2.11
C TRP A 98 14.49 -10.85 -0.89
N PRO A 99 15.62 -11.39 -0.38
CA PRO A 99 15.58 -12.25 0.80
C PRO A 99 14.97 -11.60 2.04
N ASN A 100 15.17 -10.29 2.23
CA ASN A 100 14.57 -9.54 3.35
C ASN A 100 13.08 -9.26 3.07
N GLN A 101 12.74 -8.92 1.82
CA GLN A 101 11.35 -8.75 1.40
C GLN A 101 10.56 -10.04 1.62
N LEU A 102 11.10 -11.18 1.20
CA LEU A 102 10.48 -12.50 1.38
C LEU A 102 10.34 -12.86 2.86
N ARG A 103 11.33 -12.49 3.70
CA ARG A 103 11.22 -12.69 5.16
C ARG A 103 10.02 -11.95 5.73
N GLY A 104 9.84 -10.66 5.39
CA GLY A 104 8.69 -9.88 5.82
C GLY A 104 7.35 -10.48 5.35
N LEU A 105 7.28 -10.93 4.10
CA LEU A 105 6.08 -11.59 3.56
C LEU A 105 5.76 -12.91 4.30
N ARG A 106 6.78 -13.70 4.65
CA ARG A 106 6.60 -14.94 5.42
C ARG A 106 6.14 -14.68 6.85
N GLU A 107 6.65 -13.63 7.51
CA GLU A 107 6.17 -13.21 8.82
C GLU A 107 4.70 -12.75 8.77
N CYS A 108 4.32 -11.95 7.75
CA CYS A 108 2.91 -11.61 7.52
C CYS A 108 2.04 -12.87 7.35
N ALA A 109 2.51 -13.84 6.58
CA ALA A 109 1.80 -15.11 6.40
C ALA A 109 1.72 -15.92 7.70
N ARG A 110 2.76 -15.92 8.52
CA ARG A 110 2.80 -16.66 9.79
C ARG A 110 1.75 -16.16 10.78
N VAL A 111 1.61 -14.84 10.90
CA VAL A 111 0.68 -14.24 11.88
C VAL A 111 -0.77 -14.23 11.41
N LEU A 112 -1.04 -14.44 10.11
CA LEU A 112 -2.39 -14.60 9.58
C LEU A 112 -3.00 -15.94 10.01
N LYS A 113 -4.28 -15.93 10.34
CA LYS A 113 -5.09 -17.13 10.51
C LYS A 113 -5.26 -17.86 9.16
N PRO A 114 -5.49 -19.18 9.15
CA PRO A 114 -5.89 -19.87 7.93
C PRO A 114 -7.10 -19.20 7.27
N GLY A 115 -7.03 -18.96 5.96
CA GLY A 115 -8.05 -18.21 5.23
C GLY A 115 -7.99 -16.69 5.37
N GLY A 116 -7.19 -16.15 6.29
CA GLY A 116 -6.98 -14.70 6.46
C GLY A 116 -6.29 -14.06 5.26
N LEU A 117 -6.38 -12.74 5.12
CA LEU A 117 -5.88 -12.02 3.96
C LEU A 117 -4.68 -11.12 4.30
N LEU A 118 -3.64 -11.23 3.51
CA LEU A 118 -2.60 -10.21 3.36
C LEU A 118 -3.02 -9.22 2.27
N LEU A 119 -3.19 -7.95 2.66
CA LEU A 119 -3.51 -6.83 1.78
C LEU A 119 -2.22 -6.02 1.55
N LEU A 120 -1.43 -6.45 0.58
CA LEU A 120 -0.10 -5.91 0.28
C LEU A 120 -0.19 -4.89 -0.84
N SER A 121 -0.06 -3.60 -0.52
CA SER A 121 -0.06 -2.51 -1.49
C SER A 121 1.35 -1.99 -1.69
N GLU A 122 1.95 -2.31 -2.85
CA GLU A 122 3.35 -2.00 -3.14
C GLU A 122 3.57 -1.57 -4.60
N ALA A 123 4.65 -0.84 -4.81
CA ALA A 123 5.13 -0.57 -6.16
C ALA A 123 5.78 -1.82 -6.76
N THR A 124 5.51 -2.04 -8.05
CA THR A 124 5.98 -3.24 -8.77
C THR A 124 6.85 -2.90 -9.98
N VAL A 125 7.82 -3.74 -10.26
CA VAL A 125 8.71 -3.63 -11.43
C VAL A 125 7.91 -3.65 -12.72
N GLN A 126 6.93 -4.54 -12.83
CA GLN A 126 6.10 -4.66 -14.02
C GLN A 126 5.26 -3.41 -14.27
N GLY A 127 4.63 -2.85 -13.23
CA GLY A 127 3.87 -1.60 -13.33
C GLY A 127 4.76 -0.41 -13.71
N TRP A 128 5.96 -0.33 -13.12
CA TRP A 128 6.95 0.70 -13.43
C TRP A 128 7.42 0.61 -14.89
N ARG A 129 7.75 -0.60 -15.38
CA ARG A 129 8.16 -0.81 -16.78
C ARG A 129 7.06 -0.42 -17.76
N ARG A 130 5.79 -0.81 -17.51
CA ARG A 130 4.66 -0.46 -18.39
C ARG A 130 4.39 1.04 -18.44
N LEU A 131 4.47 1.72 -17.30
CA LEU A 131 4.32 3.18 -17.26
C LEU A 131 5.41 3.87 -18.06
N ASN A 132 6.68 3.44 -17.92
CA ASN A 132 7.79 4.02 -18.67
C ASN A 132 7.71 3.70 -20.17
N ALA A 133 7.32 2.49 -20.55
CA ALA A 133 7.08 2.16 -21.95
C ALA A 133 6.01 3.07 -22.57
N PHE A 134 4.90 3.30 -21.86
CA PHE A 134 3.86 4.23 -22.32
C PHE A 134 4.36 5.69 -22.43
N ARG A 135 5.20 6.14 -21.50
CA ARG A 135 5.83 7.46 -21.56
C ARG A 135 6.75 7.61 -22.78
N ASN A 136 7.53 6.56 -23.07
CA ASN A 136 8.47 6.55 -24.18
C ASN A 136 7.79 6.66 -25.56
N GLU A 137 6.58 6.13 -25.72
CA GLU A 137 5.76 6.33 -26.92
C GLU A 137 5.50 7.82 -27.24
N TRP A 138 5.54 8.67 -26.21
CA TRP A 138 5.35 10.12 -26.30
C TRP A 138 6.66 10.90 -26.20
N GLY A 139 7.82 10.25 -26.35
CA GLY A 139 9.12 10.88 -26.25
C GLY A 139 9.49 11.41 -24.86
N MET A 140 8.79 10.99 -23.82
CA MET A 140 9.11 11.37 -22.45
C MET A 140 10.18 10.46 -21.85
N PRO A 141 11.13 10.99 -21.05
CA PRO A 141 12.13 10.18 -20.37
C PRO A 141 11.50 9.26 -19.32
N ASP A 142 12.20 8.18 -18.98
CA ASP A 142 11.80 7.30 -17.89
C ASP A 142 11.67 8.04 -16.56
N ILE A 143 10.72 7.60 -15.76
CA ILE A 143 10.69 7.92 -14.32
C ILE A 143 11.68 6.96 -13.65
N PRO A 144 12.74 7.46 -13.02
CA PRO A 144 13.70 6.58 -12.35
C PRO A 144 13.06 5.90 -11.15
N MET A 145 13.48 4.67 -10.87
CA MET A 145 13.17 4.04 -9.58
C MET A 145 13.96 4.76 -8.48
N PRO A 146 13.34 5.14 -7.36
CA PRO A 146 14.07 5.76 -6.25
C PRO A 146 15.16 4.83 -5.73
N ALA A 147 16.36 5.35 -5.48
CA ALA A 147 17.52 4.55 -5.10
C ALA A 147 17.36 3.80 -3.77
N PHE A 148 16.44 4.25 -2.91
CA PHE A 148 16.14 3.61 -1.61
C PHE A 148 15.00 2.60 -1.68
N ASN A 149 14.37 2.40 -2.85
CA ASN A 149 13.31 1.43 -3.02
C ASN A 149 13.74 0.27 -3.92
N ASN A 150 13.38 -0.94 -3.54
CA ASN A 150 13.42 -2.12 -4.40
C ASN A 150 11.98 -2.56 -4.69
N TYR A 151 11.46 -2.17 -5.87
CA TYR A 151 10.10 -2.53 -6.27
C TYR A 151 9.92 -4.04 -6.34
N LEU A 152 8.76 -4.51 -5.93
CA LEU A 152 8.46 -5.94 -5.96
C LEU A 152 8.33 -6.46 -7.39
N ASP A 153 8.92 -7.61 -7.63
CA ASP A 153 8.61 -8.42 -8.80
C ASP A 153 7.33 -9.22 -8.53
N GLN A 154 6.29 -9.03 -9.37
CA GLN A 154 4.97 -9.64 -9.16
C GLN A 154 5.05 -11.16 -9.21
N ASP A 155 5.86 -11.71 -10.10
CA ASP A 155 5.98 -13.14 -10.30
C ASP A 155 6.72 -13.77 -9.12
N LEU A 156 7.82 -13.17 -8.66
CA LEU A 156 8.54 -13.63 -7.45
C LEU A 156 7.65 -13.61 -6.20
N VAL A 157 6.82 -12.58 -6.00
CA VAL A 157 5.89 -12.55 -4.87
C VAL A 157 4.97 -13.75 -4.89
N VAL A 158 4.39 -14.06 -6.05
CA VAL A 158 3.44 -15.17 -6.19
C VAL A 158 4.14 -16.53 -6.05
N GLU A 159 5.25 -16.74 -6.75
CA GLU A 159 5.96 -18.01 -6.80
C GLU A 159 6.58 -18.37 -5.45
N GLU A 160 7.33 -17.44 -4.84
CA GLU A 160 8.11 -17.70 -3.62
C GLU A 160 7.26 -17.73 -2.33
N THR A 161 6.01 -17.23 -2.39
CA THR A 161 5.07 -17.34 -1.28
C THR A 161 4.01 -18.42 -1.47
N ALA A 162 3.96 -19.09 -2.63
CA ALA A 162 2.90 -20.05 -3.01
C ALA A 162 2.67 -21.19 -2.01
N SER A 163 3.69 -21.57 -1.24
CA SER A 163 3.56 -22.61 -0.21
C SER A 163 2.71 -22.19 0.99
N VAL A 164 2.56 -20.89 1.24
CA VAL A 164 1.88 -20.33 2.43
C VAL A 164 0.77 -19.34 2.08
N LEU A 165 0.82 -18.72 0.91
CA LEU A 165 -0.15 -17.74 0.44
C LEU A 165 -0.65 -18.12 -0.96
N GLU A 166 -1.90 -17.81 -1.23
CA GLU A 166 -2.56 -17.95 -2.53
C GLU A 166 -2.94 -16.57 -3.05
N LEU A 167 -2.57 -16.21 -4.28
CA LEU A 167 -3.02 -14.97 -4.90
C LEU A 167 -4.50 -15.07 -5.26
N VAL A 168 -5.33 -14.28 -4.58
CA VAL A 168 -6.77 -14.15 -4.87
C VAL A 168 -7.00 -13.12 -5.98
N SER A 169 -6.33 -11.97 -5.91
CA SER A 169 -6.40 -10.94 -6.94
C SER A 169 -5.22 -9.98 -6.87
N LEU A 170 -4.86 -9.42 -8.02
CA LEU A 170 -3.92 -8.32 -8.16
C LEU A 170 -4.69 -7.09 -8.68
N VAL A 171 -4.90 -6.10 -7.82
CA VAL A 171 -5.76 -4.95 -8.14
C VAL A 171 -4.92 -3.77 -8.59
N ASN A 172 -5.20 -3.31 -9.79
CA ASN A 172 -4.63 -2.09 -10.34
C ASN A 172 -5.60 -0.92 -10.08
N PHE A 173 -5.53 -0.33 -8.91
CA PHE A 173 -6.46 0.73 -8.48
C PHE A 173 -6.05 2.14 -8.92
N ALA A 174 -4.83 2.33 -9.42
CA ALA A 174 -4.24 3.66 -9.63
C ALA A 174 -3.88 3.98 -11.09
N SER A 175 -4.21 3.12 -12.07
CA SER A 175 -3.75 3.28 -13.46
C SER A 175 -4.16 4.63 -14.07
N SER A 176 -5.44 4.99 -14.03
CA SER A 176 -5.93 6.27 -14.56
C SER A 176 -5.24 7.47 -13.89
N TYR A 177 -4.99 7.37 -12.56
CA TYR A 177 -4.27 8.40 -11.83
C TYR A 177 -2.82 8.54 -12.31
N TYR A 178 -2.12 7.42 -12.53
CA TYR A 178 -0.75 7.44 -13.05
C TYR A 178 -0.69 8.01 -14.47
N VAL A 179 -1.59 7.60 -15.36
CA VAL A 179 -1.68 8.17 -16.72
C VAL A 179 -1.93 9.67 -16.63
N GLY A 180 -2.92 10.11 -15.87
CA GLY A 180 -3.27 11.52 -15.74
C GLY A 180 -2.15 12.38 -15.18
N THR A 181 -1.41 11.86 -14.18
CA THR A 181 -0.43 12.68 -13.43
C THR A 181 1.02 12.49 -13.89
N ARG A 182 1.35 11.38 -14.53
CA ARG A 182 2.71 11.03 -14.97
C ARG A 182 2.89 11.05 -16.49
N VAL A 183 1.79 11.11 -17.25
CA VAL A 183 1.82 11.17 -18.72
C VAL A 183 1.12 12.46 -19.20
N LEU A 184 -0.20 12.55 -19.05
CA LEU A 184 -0.97 13.66 -19.60
C LEU A 184 -0.57 15.03 -19.01
N LYS A 185 -0.42 15.12 -17.70
CA LYS A 185 -0.05 16.37 -17.04
C LYS A 185 1.30 16.91 -17.51
N PRO A 186 2.41 16.14 -17.53
CA PRO A 186 3.69 16.61 -18.05
C PRO A 186 3.61 17.03 -19.52
N LEU A 187 2.92 16.26 -20.37
CA LEU A 187 2.75 16.61 -21.79
C LEU A 187 2.01 17.94 -21.98
N LEU A 188 0.94 18.17 -21.25
CA LEU A 188 0.19 19.41 -21.31
C LEU A 188 1.00 20.61 -20.77
N ILE A 189 1.76 20.44 -19.69
CA ILE A 189 2.65 21.46 -19.16
C ILE A 189 3.68 21.87 -20.22
N GLN A 190 4.29 20.89 -20.88
CA GLN A 190 5.27 21.13 -21.93
C GLN A 190 4.63 21.82 -23.16
N ALA A 191 3.50 21.31 -23.63
CA ALA A 191 2.82 21.83 -24.82
C ALA A 191 2.28 23.27 -24.64
N LEU A 192 1.80 23.61 -23.45
CA LEU A 192 1.17 24.89 -23.14
C LEU A 192 2.14 25.90 -22.49
N GLY A 193 3.36 25.51 -22.16
CA GLY A 193 4.29 26.34 -21.40
C GLY A 193 3.77 26.73 -20.02
N ALA A 194 2.87 25.92 -19.43
CA ALA A 194 2.17 26.27 -18.22
C ALA A 194 3.08 26.26 -17.00
N GLN A 195 3.05 27.34 -16.21
CA GLN A 195 3.74 27.47 -14.93
C GLN A 195 2.85 26.90 -13.82
N ILE A 196 2.78 25.56 -13.75
CA ILE A 196 2.00 24.86 -12.72
C ILE A 196 2.98 24.17 -11.75
N ALA A 197 2.72 24.30 -10.45
CA ALA A 197 3.43 23.52 -9.41
C ALA A 197 3.08 22.03 -9.59
N ALA A 198 3.75 21.36 -10.52
CA ALA A 198 3.41 20.01 -11.00
C ALA A 198 3.38 18.96 -9.87
N ALA A 199 4.15 19.20 -8.80
CA ALA A 199 4.27 18.31 -7.65
C ALA A 199 3.19 18.53 -6.56
N ASP A 200 2.36 19.58 -6.63
CA ASP A 200 1.35 19.83 -5.60
C ASP A 200 0.26 18.74 -5.62
N PRO A 201 0.15 17.91 -4.56
CA PRO A 201 -0.85 16.85 -4.49
C PRO A 201 -2.29 17.39 -4.39
N ASN A 202 -2.46 18.67 -4.00
CA ASN A 202 -3.76 19.29 -3.80
C ASN A 202 -4.40 19.86 -5.07
N LEU A 203 -3.71 19.82 -6.21
CA LEU A 203 -4.28 20.26 -7.47
C LEU A 203 -5.60 19.52 -7.77
N HIS A 204 -6.60 20.26 -8.23
CA HIS A 204 -7.87 19.70 -8.70
C HIS A 204 -7.67 18.62 -9.74
N TRP A 205 -6.69 18.76 -10.63
CA TRP A 205 -6.25 17.74 -11.58
C TRP A 205 -5.97 16.40 -10.91
N ASN A 206 -5.12 16.40 -9.87
CA ASN A 206 -4.75 15.17 -9.17
C ASN A 206 -5.96 14.54 -8.45
N ARG A 207 -6.79 15.37 -7.81
CA ARG A 207 -8.02 14.91 -7.14
C ARG A 207 -9.00 14.29 -8.12
N TRP A 208 -9.21 14.94 -9.28
CA TRP A 208 -10.12 14.42 -10.29
C TRP A 208 -9.66 13.07 -10.83
N PHE A 209 -8.37 12.94 -11.24
CA PHE A 209 -7.84 11.66 -11.68
C PHE A 209 -7.88 10.57 -10.60
N SER A 210 -7.74 10.94 -9.32
CA SER A 210 -7.88 9.99 -8.21
C SER A 210 -9.29 9.48 -7.99
N SER A 211 -10.30 10.16 -8.52
CA SER A 211 -11.71 9.75 -8.45
C SER A 211 -12.16 8.86 -9.59
N LEU A 212 -11.39 8.81 -10.69
CA LEU A 212 -11.74 8.00 -11.86
C LEU A 212 -11.53 6.50 -11.56
N PRO A 213 -12.34 5.63 -12.21
CA PRO A 213 -12.06 4.21 -12.25
C PRO A 213 -10.68 3.94 -12.85
N ALA A 214 -9.99 2.93 -12.34
CA ALA A 214 -8.73 2.50 -12.93
C ALA A 214 -8.98 1.84 -14.30
N ALA A 215 -8.33 2.37 -15.34
CA ALA A 215 -8.37 1.83 -16.68
C ALA A 215 -6.95 1.53 -17.19
N GLY A 216 -6.77 0.40 -17.85
CA GLY A 216 -5.46 -0.08 -18.28
C GLY A 216 -4.61 -0.61 -17.12
N ASP A 217 -3.31 -0.78 -17.34
CA ASP A 217 -2.36 -1.33 -16.37
C ASP A 217 -1.04 -0.53 -16.30
N PHE A 218 -1.15 0.78 -16.09
CA PHE A 218 -0.03 1.72 -16.09
C PHE A 218 0.32 2.27 -14.69
N GLY A 219 -0.34 1.77 -13.63
CA GLY A 219 0.00 2.12 -12.27
C GLY A 219 1.18 1.30 -11.75
N THR A 220 2.17 1.95 -11.13
CA THR A 220 3.25 1.21 -10.44
C THR A 220 2.73 0.52 -9.20
N GLN A 221 1.84 1.19 -8.47
CA GLN A 221 1.25 0.68 -7.23
C GLN A 221 0.16 -0.36 -7.53
N LYS A 222 0.26 -1.52 -6.91
CA LYS A 222 -0.69 -2.62 -6.99
C LYS A 222 -1.09 -3.08 -5.59
N LEU A 223 -2.32 -3.56 -5.47
CA LEU A 223 -2.75 -4.26 -4.27
C LEU A 223 -2.81 -5.76 -4.56
N PHE A 224 -1.90 -6.52 -3.97
CA PHE A 224 -1.98 -7.96 -3.90
C PHE A 224 -2.95 -8.34 -2.78
N VAL A 225 -3.95 -9.11 -3.11
CA VAL A 225 -4.84 -9.77 -2.14
C VAL A 225 -4.41 -11.23 -2.08
N LEU A 226 -3.72 -11.59 -1.01
CA LEU A 226 -3.15 -12.90 -0.82
C LEU A 226 -3.86 -13.60 0.35
N ARG A 227 -4.29 -14.84 0.17
CA ARG A 227 -4.98 -15.62 1.20
C ARG A 227 -4.02 -16.61 1.85
N LYS A 228 -4.02 -16.69 3.17
CA LYS A 228 -3.31 -17.73 3.93
C LYS A 228 -3.93 -19.12 3.64
N ARG A 229 -3.07 -20.06 3.26
CA ARG A 229 -3.42 -21.48 3.05
C ARG A 229 -3.66 -22.20 4.37
#